data_13da8387f267a9f59aae047d23d0a4c0
#
_entry.id   13da8387f267a9f59aae047d23d0a4c0
#
_cell.length_a   1.000
_cell.length_b   1.000
_cell.length_c   1.000
_cell.angle_alpha   90.00
_cell.angle_beta   90.00
_cell.angle_gamma   90.00
#
_symmetry.space_group_name_H-M   'P 1'
#
loop_
_entity.id
_entity.type
_entity.pdbx_description
1 polymer ?
#
loop_
_entity_poly.entity_id
_entity_poly.type
_entity_poly.pdbx_seq_one_letter_code
_entity_poly.pdbx_strand_id
1 'polypeptide(L)'
;MTSPYPRDMIGYGRHTPDPRWPNGAAIAVQFVINYEEGGENNILHGDAASEAFLSEIMGAQPWPGQRHMNMESIYEYGSRAGFWRLWRMFTRRG
;
A
#
# COMPACT_ATOMS: atom_id res chain seq x y z
N MET A 1 -2.10 -11.44 39.01
CA MET A 1 -3.21 -11.70 38.08
C MET A 1 -2.86 -11.18 36.71
N THR A 2 -2.82 -12.04 35.70
CA THR A 2 -2.52 -11.62 34.34
C THR A 2 -3.79 -11.08 33.68
N SER A 3 -3.67 -9.98 32.91
CA SER A 3 -4.79 -9.49 32.11
C SER A 3 -5.16 -10.51 31.05
N PRO A 4 -6.44 -10.67 30.72
CA PRO A 4 -6.82 -11.56 29.64
C PRO A 4 -6.24 -11.07 28.33
N TYR A 5 -5.86 -11.99 27.48
CA TYR A 5 -5.37 -11.64 26.14
C TYR A 5 -6.53 -11.03 25.34
N PRO A 6 -6.33 -9.83 24.74
CA PRO A 6 -7.44 -9.07 24.18
C PRO A 6 -7.97 -9.58 22.83
N ARG A 7 -7.31 -10.57 22.24
CA ARG A 7 -7.71 -11.13 20.94
C ARG A 7 -8.30 -12.53 21.15
N ASP A 8 -9.33 -12.84 20.39
CA ASP A 8 -9.83 -14.20 20.28
C ASP A 8 -8.89 -14.98 19.34
N MET A 9 -8.17 -15.95 19.90
CA MET A 9 -7.23 -16.79 19.14
C MET A 9 -7.77 -18.20 18.93
N ILE A 10 -9.03 -18.42 19.21
CA ILE A 10 -9.65 -19.74 19.04
C ILE A 10 -10.04 -19.91 17.57
N GLY A 11 -9.57 -20.99 16.97
CA GLY A 11 -9.94 -21.29 15.59
C GLY A 11 -11.38 -21.81 15.48
N TYR A 12 -11.93 -21.70 14.29
CA TYR A 12 -13.28 -22.17 14.01
C TYR A 12 -13.37 -23.70 13.81
N GLY A 13 -12.24 -24.39 13.70
CA GLY A 13 -12.19 -25.81 13.44
C GLY A 13 -12.78 -26.16 12.08
N ARG A 14 -13.68 -27.15 12.07
CA ARG A 14 -14.34 -27.56 10.82
C ARG A 14 -15.53 -26.69 10.43
N HIS A 15 -15.98 -25.85 11.33
CA HIS A 15 -17.21 -25.09 11.19
C HIS A 15 -16.90 -23.62 11.03
N THR A 16 -16.50 -23.23 9.82
CA THR A 16 -16.23 -21.84 9.50
C THR A 16 -17.54 -21.05 9.44
N PRO A 17 -17.56 -19.80 9.96
CA PRO A 17 -18.76 -18.99 9.90
C PRO A 17 -19.11 -18.61 8.47
N ASP A 18 -20.39 -18.49 8.20
CA ASP A 18 -20.89 -17.94 6.95
C ASP A 18 -20.94 -16.42 7.06
N PRO A 19 -20.14 -15.66 6.29
CA PRO A 19 -20.15 -14.19 6.38
C PRO A 19 -21.39 -13.55 5.76
N ARG A 20 -22.22 -14.31 5.07
CA ARG A 20 -23.47 -13.84 4.45
C ARG A 20 -23.24 -12.62 3.54
N TRP A 21 -22.37 -12.80 2.55
CA TRP A 21 -22.12 -11.74 1.60
C TRP A 21 -23.42 -11.28 0.89
N PRO A 22 -23.52 -9.99 0.54
CA PRO A 22 -24.71 -9.49 -0.13
C PRO A 22 -25.03 -10.26 -1.43
N ASN A 23 -26.35 -10.35 -1.72
CA ASN A 23 -26.88 -11.00 -2.94
C ASN A 23 -26.56 -12.50 -3.03
N GLY A 24 -26.32 -13.16 -1.90
CA GLY A 24 -26.00 -14.58 -1.88
C GLY A 24 -24.62 -14.90 -2.47
N ALA A 25 -23.73 -13.94 -2.56
CA ALA A 25 -22.40 -14.14 -3.10
C ALA A 25 -21.59 -15.10 -2.25
N ALA A 26 -20.83 -15.95 -2.91
CA ALA A 26 -19.93 -16.90 -2.24
C ALA A 26 -18.62 -16.27 -1.81
N ILE A 27 -18.25 -15.15 -2.43
CA ILE A 27 -16.98 -14.46 -2.19
C ILE A 27 -17.16 -12.95 -2.36
N ALA A 28 -16.44 -12.18 -1.58
CA ALA A 28 -16.30 -10.74 -1.78
C ALA A 28 -14.88 -10.45 -2.27
N VAL A 29 -14.76 -9.66 -3.33
CA VAL A 29 -13.47 -9.24 -3.89
C VAL A 29 -13.36 -7.74 -3.79
N GLN A 30 -12.25 -7.28 -3.24
CA GLN A 30 -11.95 -5.86 -3.11
C GLN A 30 -10.59 -5.58 -3.73
N PHE A 31 -10.55 -4.63 -4.66
CA PHE A 31 -9.30 -4.13 -5.22
C PHE A 31 -8.89 -2.87 -4.47
N VAL A 32 -7.63 -2.81 -4.07
CA VAL A 32 -7.09 -1.68 -3.32
C VAL A 32 -5.93 -1.09 -4.11
N ILE A 33 -5.98 0.21 -4.35
CA ILE A 33 -4.88 0.96 -4.94
C ILE A 33 -4.28 1.84 -3.86
N ASN A 34 -2.99 1.64 -3.58
CA ASN A 34 -2.23 2.52 -2.72
C ASN A 34 -1.61 3.61 -3.59
N TYR A 35 -1.91 4.86 -3.27
CA TYR A 35 -1.33 6.03 -3.94
C TYR A 35 -0.59 6.84 -2.89
N GLU A 36 0.74 6.77 -2.92
CA GLU A 36 1.58 7.35 -1.88
C GLU A 36 2.62 8.33 -2.45
N GLU A 37 2.63 8.51 -3.77
CA GLU A 37 3.54 9.44 -4.43
C GLU A 37 3.36 10.87 -3.90
N GLY A 38 4.47 11.48 -3.53
CA GLY A 38 4.50 12.77 -2.82
C GLY A 38 4.69 12.62 -1.32
N GLY A 39 4.47 11.44 -0.76
CA GLY A 39 4.72 11.16 0.66
C GLY A 39 6.11 10.61 0.95
N GLU A 40 6.90 10.31 -0.08
CA GLU A 40 8.27 9.82 0.07
C GLU A 40 9.19 10.88 0.68
N ASN A 41 10.22 10.43 1.38
CA ASN A 41 11.24 11.33 1.91
C ASN A 41 12.03 11.99 0.78
N ASN A 42 12.15 13.32 0.87
CA ASN A 42 12.88 14.12 -0.11
C ASN A 42 13.29 15.44 0.55
N ILE A 43 14.48 15.92 0.26
CA ILE A 43 14.93 17.21 0.82
C ILE A 43 14.04 18.36 0.36
N LEU A 44 13.38 18.24 -0.80
CA LEU A 44 12.42 19.24 -1.27
C LEU A 44 11.17 19.32 -0.37
N HIS A 45 10.88 18.26 0.38
CA HIS A 45 9.78 18.23 1.35
C HIS A 45 10.21 18.63 2.76
N GLY A 46 11.50 18.93 2.95
CA GLY A 46 12.05 19.26 4.25
C GLY A 46 12.66 18.08 5.00
N ASP A 47 12.75 16.92 4.37
CA ASP A 47 13.35 15.74 4.98
C ASP A 47 14.87 15.80 4.92
N ALA A 48 15.55 15.07 5.82
CA ALA A 48 17.00 15.08 5.91
C ALA A 48 17.70 14.34 4.78
N ALA A 49 17.01 13.41 4.12
CA ALA A 49 17.60 12.55 3.11
C ALA A 49 16.52 12.08 2.12
N SER A 50 16.96 11.45 1.03
CA SER A 50 16.08 10.81 0.08
C SER A 50 15.45 9.54 0.65
N GLU A 51 14.34 9.12 0.04
CA GLU A 51 13.67 7.88 0.42
C GLU A 51 14.56 6.67 0.16
N ALA A 52 14.44 5.66 1.02
CA ALA A 52 15.12 4.37 0.84
C ALA A 52 14.15 3.21 0.99
N PHE A 53 13.45 3.15 2.14
CA PHE A 53 12.63 1.99 2.50
C PHE A 53 11.41 1.83 1.60
N LEU A 54 10.66 2.90 1.37
CA LEU A 54 9.42 2.84 0.60
C LEU A 54 9.63 2.66 -0.91
N SER A 55 10.86 2.73 -1.38
CA SER A 55 11.16 2.48 -2.80
C SER A 55 11.10 1.00 -3.15
N GLU A 56 11.16 0.13 -2.16
CA GLU A 56 11.25 -1.32 -2.31
C GLU A 56 12.47 -1.78 -3.11
N ILE A 57 13.44 -0.91 -3.34
CA ILE A 57 14.71 -1.26 -3.97
C ILE A 57 15.59 -1.92 -2.92
N MET A 58 15.98 -3.16 -3.18
CA MET A 58 16.86 -3.90 -2.30
C MET A 58 18.19 -3.19 -2.14
N GLY A 59 18.59 -2.92 -0.88
CA GLY A 59 19.85 -2.26 -0.59
C GLY A 59 19.88 -0.75 -0.85
N ALA A 60 18.72 -0.13 -1.14
CA ALA A 60 18.67 1.31 -1.33
C ALA A 60 19.16 2.05 -0.09
N GLN A 61 20.03 3.05 -0.30
CA GLN A 61 20.55 3.89 0.78
C GLN A 61 19.98 5.29 0.65
N PRO A 62 19.65 5.95 1.79
CA PRO A 62 19.24 7.34 1.74
C PRO A 62 20.45 8.24 1.41
N TRP A 63 20.22 9.29 0.65
CA TRP A 63 21.24 10.30 0.35
C TRP A 63 21.01 11.53 1.22
N PRO A 64 21.82 11.71 2.29
CA PRO A 64 21.63 12.85 3.17
C PRO A 64 21.91 14.18 2.49
N GLY A 65 21.03 15.14 2.70
CA GLY A 65 21.25 16.53 2.29
C GLY A 65 21.24 16.77 0.79
N GLN A 66 20.85 15.80 -0.04
CA GLN A 66 20.84 15.98 -1.48
C GLN A 66 19.68 15.21 -2.13
N ARG A 67 19.28 15.67 -3.30
CA ARG A 67 18.26 14.99 -4.09
C ARG A 67 18.83 13.71 -4.71
N HIS A 68 17.95 12.73 -4.86
CA HIS A 68 18.26 11.47 -5.53
C HIS A 68 17.34 11.33 -6.74
N MET A 69 17.83 11.71 -7.92
CA MET A 69 17.00 11.80 -9.12
C MET A 69 16.44 10.44 -9.55
N ASN A 70 17.22 9.38 -9.41
CA ASN A 70 16.73 8.04 -9.70
C ASN A 70 15.57 7.65 -8.79
N MET A 71 15.68 7.96 -7.51
CA MET A 71 14.61 7.70 -6.55
C MET A 71 13.37 8.53 -6.88
N GLU A 72 13.53 9.81 -7.21
CA GLU A 72 12.41 10.67 -7.59
C GLU A 72 11.69 10.13 -8.83
N SER A 73 12.44 9.62 -9.80
CA SER A 73 11.86 9.08 -11.03
C SER A 73 10.98 7.86 -10.79
N ILE A 74 11.28 7.05 -9.78
CA ILE A 74 10.48 5.88 -9.41
C ILE A 74 9.07 6.30 -9.00
N TYR A 75 8.96 7.43 -8.30
CA TYR A 75 7.67 7.92 -7.82
C TYR A 75 6.89 8.73 -8.86
N GLU A 76 7.47 9.01 -10.03
CA GLU A 76 6.79 9.81 -11.04
C GLU A 76 5.82 9.02 -11.90
N TYR A 77 6.15 7.80 -12.27
CA TYR A 77 5.28 7.01 -13.14
C TYR A 77 3.89 6.81 -12.51
N GLY A 78 3.83 6.46 -11.24
CA GLY A 78 2.57 6.19 -10.55
C GLY A 78 1.63 7.38 -10.57
N SER A 79 2.14 8.58 -10.26
CA SER A 79 1.32 9.79 -10.24
C SER A 79 0.95 10.28 -11.63
N ARG A 80 1.86 10.16 -12.60
CA ARG A 80 1.66 10.71 -13.94
C ARG A 80 0.84 9.79 -14.85
N ALA A 81 1.04 8.49 -14.74
CA ALA A 81 0.46 7.54 -15.69
C ALA A 81 -0.16 6.31 -15.03
N GLY A 82 0.51 5.70 -14.03
CA GLY A 82 0.11 4.41 -13.48
C GLY A 82 -1.26 4.44 -12.82
N PHE A 83 -1.51 5.42 -11.95
CA PHE A 83 -2.81 5.58 -11.31
C PHE A 83 -3.92 5.73 -12.35
N TRP A 84 -3.73 6.58 -13.33
CA TRP A 84 -4.75 6.86 -14.35
C TRP A 84 -4.99 5.67 -15.26
N ARG A 85 -3.96 4.84 -15.49
CA ARG A 85 -4.12 3.58 -16.22
C ARG A 85 -5.03 2.62 -15.46
N LEU A 86 -4.81 2.47 -14.16
CA LEU A 86 -5.66 1.64 -13.31
C LEU A 86 -7.07 2.20 -13.22
N TRP A 87 -7.20 3.51 -13.04
CA TRP A 87 -8.49 4.17 -12.98
C TRP A 87 -9.33 3.91 -14.25
N ARG A 88 -8.71 4.04 -15.42
CA ARG A 88 -9.39 3.76 -16.69
C ARG A 88 -9.81 2.30 -16.80
N MET A 89 -8.94 1.39 -16.37
CA MET A 89 -9.24 -0.04 -16.42
C MET A 89 -10.43 -0.39 -15.54
N PHE A 90 -10.45 0.08 -14.30
CA PHE A 90 -11.56 -0.18 -13.38
C PHE A 90 -12.86 0.48 -13.87
N THR A 91 -12.77 1.71 -14.37
CA THR A 91 -13.94 2.41 -14.89
C THR A 91 -14.57 1.65 -16.08
N ARG A 92 -13.74 1.14 -16.99
CA ARG A 92 -14.26 0.38 -18.15
C ARG A 92 -14.89 -0.95 -17.77
N ARG A 93 -14.47 -1.52 -16.66
CA ARG A 93 -15.00 -2.83 -16.25
C ARG A 93 -16.18 -2.74 -15.29
N GLY A 94 -16.52 -1.58 -14.85
CA GLY A 94 -17.66 -1.35 -13.95
C GLY A 94 -17.28 -1.50 -12.49
#